data_5a43d3c7e8a95360e67035c9c311f285
#
_entry.id   5a43d3c7e8a95360e67035c9c311f285
#
_cell.length_a   1.000
_cell.length_b   1.000
_cell.length_c   1.000
_cell.angle_alpha   90.00
_cell.angle_beta   90.00
_cell.angle_gamma   90.00
#
_symmetry.space_group_name_H-M   'P 1'
#
loop_
_entity.id
_entity.type
_entity.pdbx_description
1 polymer ?
#
loop_
_entity_poly.entity_id
_entity_poly.type
_entity_poly.pdbx_seq_one_letter_code
_entity_poly.pdbx_strand_id
1 'polypeptide(L)'
;MKFTIVIPIFNRVQYIPETLDSVIRQTYTDLEIICVDDCSSDRSPVLLQDYAKTDLRIKVLTHAKNKGLYLARKTGVLNASGDYILFLDCDDVLPLHAVEVIYNALCKNSVEVLEYGYHSIHANENTVPDSAITVDKLFSSLVYDRYPRAGTVWNKAYKTELLKNAFSKMSDFHAVMGEDFYESVIIAYYAKSYSSIDDVLVIYNDESGISNTRKNLASIQKDLDSVVAILNGFRFFFESYAAEHKEAVLNIESYYIRYVYYNLILLKTNKTDRKMAVDLLKDYFSAEAAAPYFNKTKPAVTRDAVMYKIRAVIKRYISKKLREMIKKIIRRYDKKPQQK
;
A
#
# COMPACT_ATOMS: atom_id res chain seq x y z
N MET A 1 25.18 10.02 -1.36
CA MET A 1 24.08 9.03 -1.16
C MET A 1 23.14 9.17 -2.32
N LYS A 2 23.10 8.20 -3.20
CA LYS A 2 22.25 8.24 -4.40
C LYS A 2 20.86 7.67 -4.10
N PHE A 3 19.80 8.33 -4.55
CA PHE A 3 18.45 7.82 -4.45
C PHE A 3 17.95 7.33 -5.80
N THR A 4 17.27 6.17 -5.80
CA THR A 4 16.48 5.71 -6.95
C THR A 4 15.01 5.96 -6.66
N ILE A 5 14.31 6.68 -7.56
CA ILE A 5 12.87 6.84 -7.50
C ILE A 5 12.25 5.91 -8.54
N VAL A 6 11.49 4.92 -8.09
CA VAL A 6 10.80 3.94 -8.95
C VAL A 6 9.37 4.39 -9.17
N ILE A 7 9.00 4.60 -10.42
CA ILE A 7 7.68 5.07 -10.85
C ILE A 7 7.04 4.01 -11.75
N PRO A 8 6.10 3.20 -11.24
CA PRO A 8 5.32 2.26 -12.04
C PRO A 8 4.25 3.00 -12.84
N ILE A 9 4.09 2.65 -14.13
CA ILE A 9 3.20 3.36 -15.04
C ILE A 9 2.37 2.37 -15.84
N PHE A 10 1.06 2.56 -15.87
CA PHE A 10 0.14 1.83 -16.76
C PHE A 10 -1.06 2.69 -17.15
N ASN A 11 -1.10 3.13 -18.43
CA ASN A 11 -2.18 3.99 -18.96
C ASN A 11 -2.41 5.25 -18.10
N ARG A 12 -1.35 6.05 -17.90
CA ARG A 12 -1.34 7.23 -17.02
C ARG A 12 -0.80 8.49 -17.72
N VAL A 13 -0.93 8.59 -19.06
CA VAL A 13 -0.36 9.67 -19.86
C VAL A 13 -0.68 11.08 -19.31
N GLN A 14 -1.86 11.28 -18.74
CA GLN A 14 -2.30 12.58 -18.21
C GLN A 14 -1.58 12.99 -16.91
N TYR A 15 -1.03 12.05 -16.14
CA TYR A 15 -0.37 12.32 -14.86
C TYR A 15 1.16 12.37 -14.97
N ILE A 16 1.73 11.72 -15.99
CA ILE A 16 3.19 11.65 -16.19
C ILE A 16 3.87 13.02 -16.08
N PRO A 17 3.37 14.12 -16.71
CA PRO A 17 4.06 15.41 -16.62
C PRO A 17 4.18 15.92 -15.19
N GLU A 18 3.10 15.90 -14.42
CA GLU A 18 3.09 16.43 -13.07
C GLU A 18 4.00 15.60 -12.14
N THR A 19 3.89 14.28 -12.22
CA THR A 19 4.72 13.35 -11.44
C THR A 19 6.21 13.49 -11.78
N LEU A 20 6.59 13.38 -13.06
CA LEU A 20 7.99 13.46 -13.47
C LEU A 20 8.61 14.84 -13.24
N ASP A 21 7.89 15.91 -13.53
CA ASP A 21 8.35 17.27 -13.27
C ASP A 21 8.66 17.48 -11.78
N SER A 22 7.86 16.90 -10.88
CA SER A 22 8.09 16.98 -9.44
C SER A 22 9.39 16.30 -9.00
N VAL A 23 9.76 15.21 -9.67
CA VAL A 23 11.00 14.46 -9.40
C VAL A 23 12.20 15.15 -10.04
N ILE A 24 12.08 15.60 -11.28
CA ILE A 24 13.15 16.28 -12.03
C ILE A 24 13.60 17.55 -11.33
N ARG A 25 12.64 18.30 -10.74
CA ARG A 25 12.89 19.59 -10.05
C ARG A 25 13.34 19.44 -8.60
N GLN A 26 13.52 18.23 -8.06
CA GLN A 26 14.00 18.07 -6.68
C GLN A 26 15.30 18.82 -6.45
N THR A 27 15.43 19.48 -5.30
CA THR A 27 16.65 20.21 -4.91
C THR A 27 17.83 19.27 -4.71
N TYR A 28 17.58 18.03 -4.32
CA TYR A 28 18.60 16.98 -4.26
C TYR A 28 18.80 16.37 -5.65
N THR A 29 20.03 16.42 -6.18
CA THR A 29 20.29 16.12 -7.59
C THR A 29 20.86 14.72 -7.87
N ASP A 30 21.46 14.04 -6.87
CA ASP A 30 22.03 12.69 -7.04
C ASP A 30 20.92 11.63 -7.07
N LEU A 31 20.15 11.66 -8.17
CA LEU A 31 18.98 10.84 -8.42
C LEU A 31 19.14 9.90 -9.60
N GLU A 32 18.54 8.74 -9.50
CA GLU A 32 18.19 7.84 -10.60
C GLU A 32 16.66 7.75 -10.64
N ILE A 33 16.06 7.90 -11.80
CA ILE A 33 14.60 7.84 -11.97
C ILE A 33 14.29 6.64 -12.87
N ILE A 34 13.65 5.62 -12.32
CA ILE A 34 13.28 4.41 -13.06
C ILE A 34 11.78 4.41 -13.30
N CYS A 35 11.38 4.72 -14.53
CA CYS A 35 10.00 4.60 -15.00
C CYS A 35 9.79 3.19 -15.53
N VAL A 36 8.86 2.44 -14.95
CA VAL A 36 8.51 1.09 -15.40
C VAL A 36 7.15 1.11 -16.07
N ASP A 37 7.14 1.12 -17.41
CA ASP A 37 5.92 1.02 -18.21
C ASP A 37 5.42 -0.42 -18.25
N ASP A 38 4.28 -0.67 -17.63
CA ASP A 38 3.68 -2.00 -17.53
C ASP A 38 2.79 -2.34 -18.74
N CYS A 39 3.36 -2.16 -19.96
CA CYS A 39 2.69 -2.40 -21.25
C CYS A 39 1.49 -1.47 -21.46
N SER A 40 1.68 -0.16 -21.31
CA SER A 40 0.63 0.83 -21.59
C SER A 40 0.21 0.83 -23.06
N SER A 41 -1.09 1.01 -23.30
CA SER A 41 -1.71 1.10 -24.62
C SER A 41 -2.03 2.54 -25.03
N ASP A 42 -1.89 3.50 -24.13
CA ASP A 42 -2.04 4.94 -24.40
C ASP A 42 -0.71 5.57 -24.84
N ARG A 43 -0.61 6.89 -24.83
CA ARG A 43 0.61 7.60 -25.21
C ARG A 43 1.71 7.64 -24.11
N SER A 44 1.51 6.94 -22.99
CA SER A 44 2.49 6.91 -21.90
C SER A 44 3.89 6.51 -22.38
N PRO A 45 4.09 5.41 -23.15
CA PRO A 45 5.44 5.00 -23.58
C PRO A 45 6.16 6.07 -24.41
N VAL A 46 5.44 6.77 -25.28
CA VAL A 46 6.00 7.85 -26.13
C VAL A 46 6.46 9.01 -25.24
N LEU A 47 5.61 9.45 -24.32
CA LEU A 47 5.89 10.56 -23.44
C LEU A 47 7.10 10.26 -22.53
N LEU A 48 7.19 9.04 -21.98
CA LEU A 48 8.34 8.61 -21.17
C LEU A 48 9.66 8.66 -21.94
N GLN A 49 9.66 8.23 -23.21
CA GLN A 49 10.85 8.31 -24.06
C GLN A 49 11.24 9.77 -24.34
N ASP A 50 10.27 10.67 -24.48
CA ASP A 50 10.55 12.09 -24.69
C ASP A 50 11.19 12.70 -23.42
N TYR A 51 10.70 12.39 -22.22
CA TYR A 51 11.34 12.80 -20.96
C TYR A 51 12.76 12.23 -20.81
N ALA A 52 12.98 10.94 -21.14
CA ALA A 52 14.30 10.31 -21.05
C ALA A 52 15.35 10.92 -22.00
N LYS A 53 14.93 11.55 -23.11
CA LYS A 53 15.84 12.31 -23.99
C LYS A 53 16.29 13.64 -23.37
N THR A 54 15.49 14.22 -22.48
CA THR A 54 15.76 15.54 -21.88
C THR A 54 16.46 15.47 -20.53
N ASP A 55 16.32 14.35 -19.80
CA ASP A 55 16.98 14.15 -18.51
C ASP A 55 17.63 12.76 -18.44
N LEU A 56 18.96 12.71 -18.42
CA LEU A 56 19.75 11.48 -18.43
C LEU A 56 19.61 10.64 -17.13
N ARG A 57 19.01 11.20 -16.09
CA ARG A 57 18.70 10.45 -14.86
C ARG A 57 17.53 9.50 -15.04
N ILE A 58 16.71 9.69 -16.09
CA ILE A 58 15.51 8.90 -16.39
C ILE A 58 15.88 7.65 -17.19
N LYS A 59 15.53 6.50 -16.65
CA LYS A 59 15.62 5.20 -17.29
C LYS A 59 14.21 4.63 -17.47
N VAL A 60 13.85 4.29 -18.70
CA VAL A 60 12.55 3.69 -19.03
C VAL A 60 12.73 2.18 -19.23
N LEU A 61 11.97 1.39 -18.47
CA LEU A 61 11.87 -0.06 -18.61
C LEU A 61 10.44 -0.39 -19.05
N THR A 62 10.28 -1.31 -20.01
CA THR A 62 8.95 -1.66 -20.55
C THR A 62 8.71 -3.16 -20.45
N HIS A 63 7.57 -3.54 -19.92
CA HIS A 63 7.12 -4.93 -19.90
C HIS A 63 6.49 -5.31 -21.24
N ALA A 64 6.72 -6.55 -21.70
CA ALA A 64 6.10 -7.08 -22.92
C ALA A 64 4.59 -7.36 -22.78
N LYS A 65 4.09 -7.44 -21.53
CA LYS A 65 2.67 -7.57 -21.18
C LYS A 65 2.42 -6.93 -19.82
N ASN A 66 1.18 -6.54 -19.55
CA ASN A 66 0.81 -6.04 -18.21
C ASN A 66 1.04 -7.14 -17.16
N LYS A 67 1.86 -6.84 -16.15
CA LYS A 67 2.20 -7.73 -15.04
C LYS A 67 1.62 -7.27 -13.71
N GLY A 68 1.08 -6.06 -13.64
CA GLY A 68 0.54 -5.44 -12.44
C GLY A 68 1.55 -4.60 -11.66
N LEU A 69 1.03 -3.75 -10.77
CA LEU A 69 1.78 -2.74 -10.03
C LEU A 69 2.94 -3.33 -9.23
N TYR A 70 2.70 -4.42 -8.52
CA TYR A 70 3.72 -5.13 -7.74
C TYR A 70 4.94 -5.54 -8.59
N LEU A 71 4.72 -6.18 -9.75
CA LEU A 71 5.82 -6.62 -10.61
C LEU A 71 6.52 -5.47 -11.33
N ALA A 72 5.82 -4.35 -11.57
CA ALA A 72 6.45 -3.13 -12.04
C ALA A 72 7.40 -2.55 -10.98
N ARG A 73 6.98 -2.47 -9.71
CA ARG A 73 7.87 -2.08 -8.60
C ARG A 73 9.06 -3.05 -8.46
N LYS A 74 8.83 -4.36 -8.51
CA LYS A 74 9.90 -5.38 -8.47
C LYS A 74 10.92 -5.18 -9.58
N THR A 75 10.46 -4.91 -10.80
CA THR A 75 11.36 -4.60 -11.93
C THR A 75 12.20 -3.35 -11.65
N GLY A 76 11.60 -2.30 -11.11
CA GLY A 76 12.33 -1.09 -10.70
C GLY A 76 13.37 -1.37 -9.63
N VAL A 77 13.01 -2.09 -8.56
CA VAL A 77 13.93 -2.46 -7.46
C VAL A 77 15.13 -3.25 -7.96
N LEU A 78 14.91 -4.25 -8.82
CA LEU A 78 15.99 -5.09 -9.32
C LEU A 78 16.97 -4.34 -10.24
N ASN A 79 16.52 -3.24 -10.86
CA ASN A 79 17.33 -2.39 -11.73
C ASN A 79 17.88 -1.13 -11.05
N ALA A 80 17.54 -0.88 -9.79
CA ALA A 80 18.00 0.28 -9.03
C ALA A 80 19.49 0.19 -8.70
N SER A 81 20.17 1.35 -8.77
CA SER A 81 21.59 1.50 -8.44
C SER A 81 21.87 2.49 -7.30
N GLY A 82 20.85 3.18 -6.79
CA GLY A 82 20.98 4.09 -5.65
C GLY A 82 21.18 3.36 -4.33
N ASP A 83 21.62 4.08 -3.31
CA ASP A 83 21.76 3.57 -1.94
C ASP A 83 20.40 3.32 -1.30
N TYR A 84 19.42 4.16 -1.65
CA TYR A 84 18.03 4.09 -1.19
C TYR A 84 17.06 4.13 -2.36
N ILE A 85 15.91 3.47 -2.19
CA ILE A 85 14.79 3.46 -3.15
C ILE A 85 13.57 4.12 -2.50
N LEU A 86 12.91 5.00 -3.28
CA LEU A 86 11.59 5.53 -3.03
C LEU A 86 10.65 5.01 -4.11
N PHE A 87 9.43 4.65 -3.73
CA PHE A 87 8.35 4.42 -4.68
C PHE A 87 7.51 5.69 -4.80
N LEU A 88 7.11 6.02 -6.02
CA LEU A 88 6.18 7.12 -6.31
C LEU A 88 5.16 6.63 -7.33
N ASP A 89 3.89 6.59 -6.96
CA ASP A 89 2.83 6.23 -7.90
C ASP A 89 2.65 7.34 -8.93
N CYS A 90 2.33 6.99 -10.19
CA CYS A 90 2.34 7.91 -11.34
C CYS A 90 1.14 8.88 -11.37
N ASP A 91 0.55 9.18 -10.26
CA ASP A 91 -0.50 10.19 -10.04
C ASP A 91 -0.25 10.99 -8.75
N ASP A 92 0.91 10.73 -8.11
CA ASP A 92 1.37 11.44 -6.93
C ASP A 92 2.51 12.41 -7.26
N VAL A 93 2.79 13.32 -6.32
CA VAL A 93 3.77 14.41 -6.49
C VAL A 93 4.67 14.50 -5.26
N LEU A 94 5.96 14.71 -5.47
CA LEU A 94 6.92 15.02 -4.41
C LEU A 94 7.04 16.55 -4.22
N PRO A 95 6.89 17.10 -3.01
CA PRO A 95 7.29 18.47 -2.70
C PRO A 95 8.75 18.75 -3.10
N LEU A 96 9.07 19.97 -3.48
CA LEU A 96 10.35 20.37 -4.06
C LEU A 96 11.60 19.95 -3.27
N HIS A 97 11.52 19.91 -1.96
CA HIS A 97 12.64 19.54 -1.07
C HIS A 97 12.50 18.13 -0.45
N ALA A 98 11.60 17.29 -0.96
CA ALA A 98 11.28 16.01 -0.32
C ALA A 98 12.49 15.10 -0.18
N VAL A 99 13.29 14.92 -1.25
CA VAL A 99 14.46 14.03 -1.20
C VAL A 99 15.59 14.64 -0.36
N GLU A 100 15.74 15.96 -0.32
CA GLU A 100 16.71 16.64 0.54
C GLU A 100 16.37 16.45 2.04
N VAL A 101 15.10 16.53 2.41
CA VAL A 101 14.64 16.26 3.78
C VAL A 101 14.93 14.80 4.17
N ILE A 102 14.61 13.84 3.28
CA ILE A 102 14.92 12.42 3.46
C ILE A 102 16.43 12.21 3.64
N TYR A 103 17.26 12.81 2.77
CA TYR A 103 18.71 12.74 2.86
C TYR A 103 19.21 13.25 4.21
N ASN A 104 18.76 14.41 4.64
CA ASN A 104 19.15 15.00 5.92
C ASN A 104 18.74 14.14 7.12
N ALA A 105 17.58 13.52 7.08
CA ALA A 105 17.11 12.60 8.12
C ALA A 105 18.00 11.35 8.18
N LEU A 106 18.32 10.74 7.02
CA LEU A 106 19.18 9.56 6.93
C LEU A 106 20.64 9.85 7.29
N CYS A 107 21.14 11.06 7.06
CA CYS A 107 22.46 11.47 7.53
C CYS A 107 22.54 11.58 9.07
N LYS A 108 21.43 11.97 9.72
CA LYS A 108 21.36 12.04 11.18
C LYS A 108 21.16 10.68 11.82
N ASN A 109 20.38 9.82 11.21
CA ASN A 109 20.05 8.48 11.68
C ASN A 109 19.90 7.53 10.49
N SER A 110 20.98 6.83 10.16
CA SER A 110 20.98 5.86 9.05
C SER A 110 20.18 4.62 9.43
N VAL A 111 19.03 4.44 8.78
CA VAL A 111 18.11 3.30 8.99
C VAL A 111 17.81 2.62 7.67
N GLU A 112 17.35 1.37 7.72
CA GLU A 112 16.97 0.63 6.52
C GLU A 112 15.60 1.05 5.98
N VAL A 113 14.70 1.53 6.87
CA VAL A 113 13.38 2.04 6.51
C VAL A 113 13.14 3.37 7.22
N LEU A 114 12.96 4.43 6.44
CA LEU A 114 12.54 5.76 6.91
C LEU A 114 11.12 6.04 6.42
N GLU A 115 10.15 6.15 7.32
CA GLU A 115 8.77 6.50 6.99
C GLU A 115 8.51 7.99 7.19
N TYR A 116 7.72 8.60 6.29
CA TYR A 116 7.38 10.02 6.33
C TYR A 116 5.89 10.25 6.09
N GLY A 117 5.44 11.48 6.37
CA GLY A 117 4.06 11.89 6.19
C GLY A 117 3.69 12.13 4.73
N TYR A 118 2.38 12.19 4.47
CA TYR A 118 1.80 12.56 3.19
C TYR A 118 0.57 13.43 3.36
N HIS A 119 0.26 14.21 2.32
CA HIS A 119 -0.98 14.99 2.20
C HIS A 119 -1.93 14.31 1.24
N SER A 120 -3.15 14.00 1.67
CA SER A 120 -4.21 13.47 0.83
C SER A 120 -5.01 14.62 0.24
N ILE A 121 -5.03 14.77 -1.09
CA ILE A 121 -5.66 15.91 -1.78
C ILE A 121 -7.16 15.95 -1.50
N HIS A 122 -7.88 14.87 -1.78
CA HIS A 122 -9.34 14.82 -1.64
C HIS A 122 -9.77 14.87 -0.17
N ALA A 123 -9.12 14.12 0.70
CA ALA A 123 -9.38 14.17 2.13
C ALA A 123 -8.95 15.52 2.75
N ASN A 124 -8.11 16.27 2.08
CA ASN A 124 -7.51 17.53 2.53
C ASN A 124 -6.93 17.41 3.95
N GLU A 125 -6.14 16.38 4.17
CA GLU A 125 -5.53 16.10 5.48
C GLU A 125 -4.11 15.56 5.35
N ASN A 126 -3.28 15.90 6.34
CA ASN A 126 -1.95 15.31 6.49
C ASN A 126 -2.05 14.04 7.32
N THR A 127 -1.38 13.00 6.87
CA THR A 127 -1.15 11.77 7.64
C THR A 127 0.33 11.70 7.95
N VAL A 128 0.67 11.55 9.22
CA VAL A 128 2.06 11.35 9.67
C VAL A 128 2.22 9.95 10.26
N PRO A 129 3.46 9.41 10.27
CA PRO A 129 3.74 8.12 10.87
C PRO A 129 3.34 8.07 12.35
N ASP A 130 3.11 6.87 12.86
CA ASP A 130 2.88 6.64 14.28
C ASP A 130 4.24 6.48 14.99
N SER A 131 4.64 7.46 15.77
CA SER A 131 5.91 7.47 16.50
C SER A 131 6.07 6.32 17.52
N ALA A 132 4.99 5.58 17.81
CA ALA A 132 5.04 4.40 18.69
C ALA A 132 5.54 3.13 17.97
N ILE A 133 5.69 3.17 16.65
CA ILE A 133 6.22 2.05 15.87
C ILE A 133 7.76 2.05 15.99
N THR A 134 8.28 0.90 16.36
CA THR A 134 9.72 0.59 16.37
C THR A 134 9.98 -0.54 15.38
N VAL A 135 11.24 -0.82 15.09
CA VAL A 135 11.60 -1.94 14.18
C VAL A 135 11.03 -3.28 14.69
N ASP A 136 11.06 -3.54 15.98
CA ASP A 136 10.53 -4.77 16.60
C ASP A 136 9.00 -4.92 16.45
N LYS A 137 8.30 -3.79 16.29
CA LYS A 137 6.87 -3.75 16.10
C LYS A 137 6.45 -3.62 14.63
N LEU A 138 7.39 -3.32 13.73
CA LEU A 138 7.06 -3.03 12.33
C LEU A 138 6.36 -4.23 11.67
N PHE A 139 6.94 -5.41 11.75
CA PHE A 139 6.35 -6.65 11.24
C PHE A 139 5.13 -7.08 12.06
N SER A 140 5.26 -7.16 13.38
CA SER A 140 4.20 -7.68 14.24
C SER A 140 2.91 -6.84 14.18
N SER A 141 3.02 -5.52 14.06
CA SER A 141 1.87 -4.63 13.92
C SER A 141 1.12 -4.80 12.61
N LEU A 142 1.79 -5.24 11.53
CA LEU A 142 1.14 -5.55 10.27
C LEU A 142 0.38 -6.88 10.34
N VAL A 143 0.96 -7.89 10.99
CA VAL A 143 0.50 -9.28 10.89
C VAL A 143 -0.39 -9.70 12.04
N TYR A 144 -0.15 -9.20 13.26
CA TYR A 144 -0.84 -9.66 14.47
C TYR A 144 -1.83 -8.66 15.05
N ASP A 145 -1.78 -7.40 14.65
CA ASP A 145 -2.77 -6.44 15.11
C ASP A 145 -4.13 -6.70 14.47
N ARG A 146 -5.20 -6.63 15.26
CA ARG A 146 -6.58 -6.78 14.77
C ARG A 146 -6.92 -5.76 13.66
N TYR A 147 -6.30 -4.59 13.70
CA TYR A 147 -6.43 -3.53 12.71
C TYR A 147 -5.02 -3.09 12.29
N PRO A 148 -4.37 -3.87 11.41
CA PRO A 148 -3.03 -3.53 10.99
C PRO A 148 -3.01 -2.14 10.38
N ARG A 149 -1.90 -1.43 10.55
CA ARG A 149 -1.66 -0.18 9.83
C ARG A 149 -1.77 -0.47 8.34
N ALA A 150 -2.27 0.50 7.58
CA ALA A 150 -2.22 0.39 6.14
C ALA A 150 -0.75 0.19 5.72
N GLY A 151 -0.47 -0.95 5.12
CA GLY A 151 0.84 -1.27 4.59
C GLY A 151 1.04 -0.51 3.29
N THR A 152 1.35 0.79 3.40
CA THR A 152 1.75 1.60 2.24
C THR A 152 3.24 1.47 2.01
N VAL A 153 3.68 1.43 0.75
CA VAL A 153 5.10 1.37 0.39
C VAL A 153 5.65 2.70 -0.12
N TRP A 154 4.79 3.57 -0.61
CA TRP A 154 5.15 4.80 -1.32
C TRP A 154 5.50 6.00 -0.40
N ASN A 155 5.24 5.92 0.90
CA ASN A 155 5.61 6.95 1.88
C ASN A 155 6.84 6.57 2.71
N LYS A 156 7.78 5.85 2.11
CA LYS A 156 8.99 5.37 2.77
C LYS A 156 10.21 5.43 1.84
N ALA A 157 11.37 5.68 2.43
CA ALA A 157 12.65 5.45 1.82
C ALA A 157 13.24 4.14 2.36
N TYR A 158 13.67 3.27 1.47
CA TYR A 158 14.18 1.95 1.81
C TYR A 158 15.61 1.78 1.37
N LYS A 159 16.47 1.19 2.20
CA LYS A 159 17.79 0.78 1.79
C LYS A 159 17.69 -0.22 0.63
N THR A 160 18.43 0.01 -0.45
CA THR A 160 18.32 -0.80 -1.68
C THR A 160 18.59 -2.27 -1.45
N GLU A 161 19.58 -2.60 -0.59
CA GLU A 161 19.88 -3.98 -0.24
C GLU A 161 18.72 -4.70 0.45
N LEU A 162 18.01 -4.00 1.38
CA LEU A 162 16.81 -4.54 2.03
C LEU A 162 15.76 -4.89 1.00
N LEU A 163 15.42 -3.95 0.09
CA LEU A 163 14.40 -4.20 -0.93
C LEU A 163 14.81 -5.34 -1.88
N LYS A 164 16.04 -5.34 -2.38
CA LYS A 164 16.52 -6.42 -3.26
C LYS A 164 16.43 -7.78 -2.58
N ASN A 165 16.83 -7.87 -1.30
CA ASN A 165 16.69 -9.11 -0.53
C ASN A 165 15.22 -9.51 -0.38
N ALA A 166 14.34 -8.61 0.08
CA ALA A 166 12.92 -8.89 0.29
C ALA A 166 12.22 -9.32 -1.02
N PHE A 167 12.39 -8.55 -2.10
CA PHE A 167 11.77 -8.86 -3.39
C PHE A 167 12.31 -10.14 -4.05
N SER A 168 13.53 -10.58 -3.72
CA SER A 168 14.06 -11.87 -4.17
C SER A 168 13.36 -13.08 -3.54
N LYS A 169 12.67 -12.88 -2.42
CA LYS A 169 11.93 -13.92 -1.67
C LYS A 169 10.42 -13.89 -1.95
N MET A 170 9.96 -12.87 -2.67
CA MET A 170 8.55 -12.72 -3.04
C MET A 170 8.23 -13.52 -4.29
N SER A 171 7.10 -14.23 -4.27
CA SER A 171 6.55 -14.94 -5.45
C SER A 171 6.06 -13.95 -6.50
N ASP A 172 6.17 -14.32 -7.77
CA ASP A 172 5.62 -13.55 -8.87
C ASP A 172 4.14 -13.90 -9.08
N PHE A 173 3.27 -12.89 -9.06
CA PHE A 173 1.86 -13.01 -9.37
C PHE A 173 1.32 -11.69 -9.92
N HIS A 174 0.19 -11.76 -10.62
CA HIS A 174 -0.55 -10.57 -11.02
C HIS A 174 -1.61 -10.24 -9.96
N ALA A 175 -1.62 -9.01 -9.48
CA ALA A 175 -2.67 -8.48 -8.60
C ALA A 175 -3.10 -7.10 -9.08
N VAL A 176 -4.39 -6.80 -8.91
CA VAL A 176 -4.97 -5.48 -9.21
C VAL A 176 -5.24 -4.67 -7.96
N MET A 177 -5.01 -5.25 -6.77
CA MET A 177 -5.17 -4.60 -5.47
C MET A 177 -4.53 -5.40 -4.34
N GLY A 178 -4.16 -4.71 -3.27
CA GLY A 178 -3.73 -5.33 -2.01
C GLY A 178 -2.25 -5.73 -1.96
N GLU A 179 -1.51 -5.54 -3.04
CA GLU A 179 -0.10 -5.85 -3.18
C GLU A 179 0.79 -5.06 -2.21
N ASP A 180 0.47 -3.80 -1.93
CA ASP A 180 1.20 -2.94 -0.99
C ASP A 180 1.35 -3.59 0.39
N PHE A 181 0.28 -4.26 0.85
CA PHE A 181 0.31 -4.96 2.13
C PHE A 181 1.24 -6.18 2.09
N TYR A 182 1.24 -6.93 0.98
CA TYR A 182 2.16 -8.05 0.75
C TYR A 182 3.61 -7.59 0.77
N GLU A 183 3.92 -6.55 0.00
CA GLU A 183 5.25 -5.95 -0.04
C GLU A 183 5.67 -5.46 1.36
N SER A 184 4.80 -4.70 2.05
CA SER A 184 5.09 -4.13 3.37
C SER A 184 5.39 -5.18 4.43
N VAL A 185 4.64 -6.29 4.46
CA VAL A 185 4.84 -7.37 5.43
C VAL A 185 6.20 -8.03 5.23
N ILE A 186 6.56 -8.37 3.99
CA ILE A 186 7.82 -9.06 3.70
C ILE A 186 9.02 -8.14 3.89
N ILE A 187 8.91 -6.86 3.49
CA ILE A 187 9.95 -5.87 3.75
C ILE A 187 10.15 -5.70 5.26
N ALA A 188 9.06 -5.56 6.02
CA ALA A 188 9.12 -5.40 7.48
C ALA A 188 9.74 -6.61 8.20
N TYR A 189 9.53 -7.83 7.69
CA TYR A 189 10.16 -9.03 8.23
C TYR A 189 11.70 -9.00 8.15
N TYR A 190 12.25 -8.44 7.06
CA TYR A 190 13.70 -8.37 6.87
C TYR A 190 14.33 -7.09 7.42
N ALA A 191 13.55 -6.07 7.73
CA ALA A 191 14.07 -4.78 8.21
C ALA A 191 14.70 -4.91 9.61
N LYS A 192 15.91 -4.37 9.76
CA LYS A 192 16.70 -4.38 11.00
C LYS A 192 16.71 -3.02 11.70
N SER A 193 16.34 -1.96 11.00
CA SER A 193 16.24 -0.61 11.55
C SER A 193 15.13 0.19 10.88
N TYR A 194 14.42 0.98 11.67
CA TYR A 194 13.30 1.80 11.27
C TYR A 194 13.32 3.13 12.02
N SER A 195 12.97 4.17 11.33
CA SER A 195 12.70 5.49 11.91
C SER A 195 11.57 6.17 11.15
N SER A 196 11.01 7.21 11.74
CA SER A 196 9.99 8.03 11.07
C SER A 196 10.21 9.51 11.34
N ILE A 197 9.73 10.34 10.39
CA ILE A 197 9.69 11.79 10.49
C ILE A 197 8.28 12.28 10.19
N ASP A 198 7.88 13.40 10.78
CA ASP A 198 6.53 13.96 10.62
C ASP A 198 6.39 14.84 9.37
N ASP A 199 7.50 15.06 8.65
CA ASP A 199 7.51 15.84 7.42
C ASP A 199 6.60 15.20 6.37
N VAL A 200 5.79 16.05 5.70
CA VAL A 200 4.88 15.65 4.63
C VAL A 200 5.62 15.72 3.31
N LEU A 201 6.02 14.57 2.78
CA LEU A 201 6.92 14.47 1.63
C LEU A 201 6.30 13.82 0.38
N VAL A 202 5.00 13.51 0.43
CA VAL A 202 4.21 13.07 -0.73
C VAL A 202 2.88 13.81 -0.73
N ILE A 203 2.47 14.29 -1.90
CA ILE A 203 1.12 14.76 -2.19
C ILE A 203 0.40 13.61 -2.87
N TYR A 204 -0.49 12.96 -2.13
CA TYR A 204 -1.19 11.75 -2.53
C TYR A 204 -2.52 12.08 -3.21
N ASN A 205 -2.69 11.63 -4.47
CA ASN A 205 -3.91 11.79 -5.22
C ASN A 205 -4.89 10.63 -4.95
N ASP A 206 -5.70 10.78 -3.91
CA ASP A 206 -6.68 9.76 -3.50
C ASP A 206 -7.98 9.75 -4.34
N GLU A 207 -8.12 10.60 -5.37
CA GLU A 207 -9.25 10.55 -6.31
C GLU A 207 -9.04 9.55 -7.45
N SER A 208 -7.81 9.42 -7.93
CA SER A 208 -7.46 8.59 -9.10
C SER A 208 -7.39 7.09 -8.82
N GLY A 209 -7.44 6.69 -7.54
CA GLY A 209 -7.25 5.31 -7.11
C GLY A 209 -8.32 4.35 -7.63
N ILE A 210 -7.90 3.17 -8.11
CA ILE A 210 -8.77 2.05 -8.53
C ILE A 210 -9.77 1.68 -7.41
N SER A 211 -9.38 1.91 -6.17
CA SER A 211 -10.21 1.66 -4.98
C SER A 211 -11.45 2.56 -4.90
N ASN A 212 -11.57 3.65 -5.66
CA ASN A 212 -12.68 4.61 -5.56
C ASN A 212 -13.84 4.36 -6.52
N THR A 213 -13.71 3.43 -7.46
CA THR A 213 -14.76 3.13 -8.44
C THR A 213 -15.86 2.21 -7.86
N ARG A 214 -17.10 2.36 -8.37
CA ARG A 214 -18.19 1.42 -8.08
C ARG A 214 -17.81 0.04 -8.62
N LYS A 215 -18.06 -1.01 -7.83
CA LYS A 215 -17.74 -2.39 -8.15
C LYS A 215 -18.99 -3.14 -8.62
N ASN A 216 -18.85 -3.88 -9.72
CA ASN A 216 -19.79 -4.91 -10.13
C ASN A 216 -19.23 -6.30 -9.77
N LEU A 217 -20.03 -7.35 -9.98
CA LEU A 217 -19.63 -8.70 -9.62
C LEU A 217 -18.33 -9.16 -10.29
N ALA A 218 -18.15 -8.86 -11.58
CA ALA A 218 -16.94 -9.22 -12.32
C ALA A 218 -15.67 -8.51 -11.81
N SER A 219 -15.80 -7.25 -11.37
CA SER A 219 -14.66 -6.53 -10.78
C SER A 219 -14.31 -7.05 -9.39
N ILE A 220 -15.32 -7.46 -8.59
CA ILE A 220 -15.08 -8.09 -7.28
C ILE A 220 -14.41 -9.46 -7.46
N GLN A 221 -14.80 -10.22 -8.48
CA GLN A 221 -14.14 -11.48 -8.83
C GLN A 221 -12.63 -11.27 -9.05
N LYS A 222 -12.25 -10.28 -9.85
CA LYS A 222 -10.83 -9.94 -10.08
C LYS A 222 -10.09 -9.52 -8.81
N ASP A 223 -10.78 -8.77 -7.94
CA ASP A 223 -10.23 -8.38 -6.64
C ASP A 223 -9.98 -9.62 -5.76
N LEU A 224 -10.91 -10.59 -5.75
CA LEU A 224 -10.78 -11.85 -5.01
C LEU A 224 -9.67 -12.74 -5.59
N ASP A 225 -9.56 -12.84 -6.91
CA ASP A 225 -8.48 -13.57 -7.58
C ASP A 225 -7.11 -12.98 -7.17
N SER A 226 -7.00 -11.65 -7.08
CA SER A 226 -5.79 -10.97 -6.59
C SER A 226 -5.48 -11.34 -5.15
N VAL A 227 -6.49 -11.33 -4.28
CA VAL A 227 -6.31 -11.69 -2.86
C VAL A 227 -5.85 -13.13 -2.71
N VAL A 228 -6.40 -14.08 -3.47
CA VAL A 228 -5.95 -15.48 -3.44
C VAL A 228 -4.50 -15.59 -3.91
N ALA A 229 -4.12 -14.90 -4.99
CA ALA A 229 -2.74 -14.90 -5.46
C ALA A 229 -1.76 -14.37 -4.37
N ILE A 230 -2.15 -13.29 -3.69
CA ILE A 230 -1.40 -12.70 -2.57
C ILE A 230 -1.31 -13.69 -1.39
N LEU A 231 -2.41 -14.31 -0.99
CA LEU A 231 -2.42 -15.29 0.11
C LEU A 231 -1.54 -16.51 -0.19
N ASN A 232 -1.53 -16.97 -1.44
CA ASN A 232 -0.61 -18.04 -1.87
C ASN A 232 0.85 -17.56 -1.80
N GLY A 233 1.12 -16.31 -2.17
CA GLY A 233 2.43 -15.69 -1.99
C GLY A 233 2.87 -15.65 -0.53
N PHE A 234 1.98 -15.30 0.40
CA PHE A 234 2.26 -15.34 1.84
C PHE A 234 2.49 -16.76 2.36
N ARG A 235 1.68 -17.74 1.94
CA ARG A 235 1.89 -19.15 2.31
C ARG A 235 3.27 -19.62 1.88
N PHE A 236 3.62 -19.40 0.62
CA PHE A 236 4.95 -19.71 0.11
C PHE A 236 6.07 -19.02 0.91
N PHE A 237 5.91 -17.73 1.19
CA PHE A 237 6.90 -16.97 1.94
C PHE A 237 7.11 -17.52 3.35
N PHE A 238 6.02 -17.72 4.10
CA PHE A 238 6.12 -18.22 5.48
C PHE A 238 6.64 -19.66 5.53
N GLU A 239 6.21 -20.54 4.63
CA GLU A 239 6.70 -21.91 4.57
C GLU A 239 8.20 -21.97 4.22
N SER A 240 8.65 -21.12 3.31
CA SER A 240 10.02 -21.17 2.78
C SER A 240 11.05 -20.39 3.59
N TYR A 241 10.64 -19.27 4.21
CA TYR A 241 11.58 -18.29 4.76
C TYR A 241 11.27 -17.82 6.20
N ALA A 242 10.08 -18.06 6.72
CA ALA A 242 9.62 -17.54 8.02
C ALA A 242 8.65 -18.55 8.70
N ALA A 243 9.04 -19.81 8.77
CA ALA A 243 8.18 -20.92 9.24
C ALA A 243 7.67 -20.71 10.69
N GLU A 244 8.41 -19.97 11.50
CA GLU A 244 8.01 -19.59 12.86
C GLU A 244 6.77 -18.67 12.89
N HIS A 245 6.44 -18.03 11.78
CA HIS A 245 5.28 -17.14 11.61
C HIS A 245 4.20 -17.71 10.70
N LYS A 246 4.19 -19.01 10.39
CA LYS A 246 3.21 -19.63 9.47
C LYS A 246 1.75 -19.36 9.86
N GLU A 247 1.46 -19.23 11.15
CA GLU A 247 0.10 -18.93 11.65
C GLU A 247 -0.36 -17.51 11.30
N ALA A 248 0.57 -16.61 10.94
CA ALA A 248 0.27 -15.27 10.51
C ALA A 248 -0.64 -15.23 9.25
N VAL A 249 -0.60 -16.27 8.42
CA VAL A 249 -1.45 -16.39 7.22
C VAL A 249 -2.93 -16.28 7.56
N LEU A 250 -3.40 -16.88 8.66
CA LEU A 250 -4.80 -16.80 9.09
C LEU A 250 -5.22 -15.37 9.46
N ASN A 251 -4.34 -14.63 10.12
CA ASN A 251 -4.59 -13.22 10.44
C ASN A 251 -4.64 -12.35 9.18
N ILE A 252 -3.72 -12.60 8.24
CA ILE A 252 -3.67 -11.92 6.94
C ILE A 252 -4.92 -12.25 6.11
N GLU A 253 -5.33 -13.52 6.06
CA GLU A 253 -6.57 -13.94 5.40
C GLU A 253 -7.78 -13.20 6.00
N SER A 254 -7.87 -13.16 7.34
CA SER A 254 -8.92 -12.43 8.06
C SER A 254 -8.89 -10.92 7.78
N TYR A 255 -7.70 -10.34 7.58
CA TYR A 255 -7.54 -8.94 7.17
C TYR A 255 -8.14 -8.72 5.76
N TYR A 256 -7.78 -9.56 4.77
CA TYR A 256 -8.28 -9.41 3.40
C TYR A 256 -9.78 -9.65 3.30
N ILE A 257 -10.35 -10.63 4.02
CA ILE A 257 -11.81 -10.82 4.07
C ILE A 257 -12.49 -9.56 4.57
N ARG A 258 -12.01 -8.96 5.66
CA ARG A 258 -12.55 -7.70 6.18
C ARG A 258 -12.42 -6.57 5.17
N TYR A 259 -11.26 -6.44 4.55
CA TYR A 259 -11.01 -5.41 3.56
C TYR A 259 -11.98 -5.54 2.37
N VAL A 260 -12.09 -6.72 1.76
CA VAL A 260 -13.00 -6.98 0.64
C VAL A 260 -14.45 -6.76 1.06
N TYR A 261 -14.87 -7.33 2.18
CA TYR A 261 -16.25 -7.23 2.65
C TYR A 261 -16.67 -5.77 2.90
N TYR A 262 -15.88 -5.01 3.68
CA TYR A 262 -16.27 -3.66 4.08
C TYR A 262 -15.97 -2.62 2.99
N ASN A 263 -14.83 -2.66 2.35
CA ASN A 263 -14.43 -1.62 1.41
C ASN A 263 -14.99 -1.82 0.00
N LEU A 264 -15.12 -3.04 -0.45
CA LEU A 264 -15.53 -3.34 -1.82
C LEU A 264 -17.01 -3.75 -1.88
N ILE A 265 -17.42 -4.73 -1.08
CA ILE A 265 -18.79 -5.26 -1.15
C ILE A 265 -19.79 -4.29 -0.53
N LEU A 266 -19.62 -3.90 0.73
CA LEU A 266 -20.60 -3.05 1.42
C LEU A 266 -20.69 -1.62 0.88
N LEU A 267 -19.55 -1.01 0.57
CA LEU A 267 -19.51 0.41 0.22
C LEU A 267 -19.69 0.66 -1.28
N LYS A 268 -19.33 -0.30 -2.14
CA LYS A 268 -19.18 -0.04 -3.58
C LYS A 268 -20.09 -0.86 -4.47
N THR A 269 -20.78 -1.91 -3.96
CA THR A 269 -21.74 -2.67 -4.74
C THR A 269 -23.19 -2.19 -4.54
N ASN A 270 -24.01 -2.38 -5.57
CA ASN A 270 -25.46 -2.23 -5.44
C ASN A 270 -26.06 -3.37 -4.57
N LYS A 271 -27.34 -3.24 -4.19
CA LYS A 271 -28.00 -4.19 -3.28
C LYS A 271 -28.13 -5.60 -3.88
N THR A 272 -28.30 -5.71 -5.19
CA THR A 272 -28.46 -6.99 -5.90
C THR A 272 -27.13 -7.75 -5.96
N ASP A 273 -26.07 -7.10 -6.42
CA ASP A 273 -24.76 -7.73 -6.55
C ASP A 273 -24.13 -8.04 -5.19
N ARG A 274 -24.52 -7.31 -4.12
CA ARG A 274 -23.98 -7.48 -2.78
C ARG A 274 -24.21 -8.89 -2.23
N LYS A 275 -25.41 -9.45 -2.41
CA LYS A 275 -25.73 -10.81 -1.93
C LYS A 275 -24.86 -11.84 -2.65
N MET A 276 -24.77 -11.73 -3.97
CA MET A 276 -23.95 -12.63 -4.79
C MET A 276 -22.46 -12.50 -4.45
N ALA A 277 -21.96 -11.25 -4.25
CA ALA A 277 -20.60 -10.99 -3.87
C ALA A 277 -20.22 -11.56 -2.48
N VAL A 278 -21.17 -11.52 -1.53
CA VAL A 278 -20.98 -12.17 -0.21
C VAL A 278 -20.95 -13.69 -0.34
N ASP A 279 -21.78 -14.28 -1.20
CA ASP A 279 -21.76 -15.74 -1.43
C ASP A 279 -20.46 -16.19 -2.08
N LEU A 280 -19.89 -15.40 -3.01
CA LEU A 280 -18.58 -15.67 -3.60
C LEU A 280 -17.45 -15.77 -2.56
N LEU A 281 -17.48 -15.01 -1.47
CA LEU A 281 -16.43 -15.08 -0.45
C LEU A 281 -16.24 -16.50 0.10
N LYS A 282 -17.28 -17.35 0.10
CA LYS A 282 -17.23 -18.74 0.58
C LYS A 282 -16.35 -19.63 -0.28
N ASP A 283 -16.23 -19.30 -1.57
CA ASP A 283 -15.45 -20.05 -2.53
C ASP A 283 -13.96 -19.69 -2.48
N TYR A 284 -13.64 -18.55 -1.87
CA TYR A 284 -12.29 -17.97 -1.88
C TYR A 284 -11.52 -18.08 -0.56
N PHE A 285 -12.25 -18.21 0.57
CA PHE A 285 -11.63 -18.16 1.90
C PHE A 285 -11.93 -19.42 2.71
N SER A 286 -11.04 -19.72 3.65
CA SER A 286 -11.23 -20.84 4.57
C SER A 286 -12.52 -20.66 5.39
N ALA A 287 -13.17 -21.79 5.72
CA ALA A 287 -14.40 -21.77 6.53
C ALA A 287 -14.17 -21.11 7.90
N GLU A 288 -12.96 -21.26 8.47
CA GLU A 288 -12.58 -20.66 9.75
C GLU A 288 -12.51 -19.13 9.66
N ALA A 289 -11.77 -18.60 8.66
CA ALA A 289 -11.62 -17.17 8.45
C ALA A 289 -12.94 -16.51 8.02
N ALA A 290 -13.79 -17.22 7.28
CA ALA A 290 -15.07 -16.74 6.75
C ALA A 290 -16.25 -16.85 7.74
N ALA A 291 -16.19 -17.75 8.73
CA ALA A 291 -17.26 -18.00 9.68
C ALA A 291 -17.86 -16.75 10.36
N PRO A 292 -17.07 -15.74 10.78
CA PRO A 292 -17.60 -14.51 11.38
C PRO A 292 -18.53 -13.72 10.46
N TYR A 293 -18.44 -13.90 9.14
CA TYR A 293 -19.17 -13.14 8.13
C TYR A 293 -20.40 -13.87 7.61
N PHE A 294 -20.45 -15.22 7.71
CA PHE A 294 -21.51 -16.05 7.11
C PHE A 294 -22.49 -16.66 8.09
N ASN A 295 -22.10 -16.93 9.34
CA ASN A 295 -22.92 -17.71 10.28
C ASN A 295 -23.91 -16.89 11.10
N LYS A 296 -24.22 -15.64 10.73
CA LYS A 296 -25.08 -14.79 11.57
C LYS A 296 -26.32 -14.32 10.86
N THR A 297 -27.45 -14.86 11.33
CA THR A 297 -28.80 -14.32 11.09
C THR A 297 -29.01 -12.92 11.69
N LYS A 298 -28.12 -12.49 12.60
CA LYS A 298 -27.95 -11.09 13.06
C LYS A 298 -26.46 -10.83 13.25
N PRO A 299 -25.89 -9.85 12.61
CA PRO A 299 -24.47 -9.76 12.50
C PRO A 299 -23.80 -9.27 13.80
N ALA A 300 -22.81 -10.03 14.29
CA ALA A 300 -21.71 -9.42 15.02
C ALA A 300 -20.94 -8.41 14.15
N VAL A 301 -21.17 -8.51 12.84
CA VAL A 301 -20.98 -7.49 11.79
C VAL A 301 -21.55 -6.13 12.20
N THR A 302 -22.57 -6.04 13.08
CA THR A 302 -23.18 -4.74 13.43
C THR A 302 -22.21 -3.82 14.16
N ARG A 303 -21.38 -4.32 15.06
CA ARG A 303 -20.45 -3.43 15.78
C ARG A 303 -19.28 -3.01 14.89
N ASP A 304 -18.65 -3.95 14.19
CA ASP A 304 -17.54 -3.65 13.29
C ASP A 304 -18.01 -2.91 12.03
N ALA A 305 -19.17 -3.26 11.44
CA ALA A 305 -19.77 -2.52 10.33
C ALA A 305 -20.24 -1.13 10.72
N VAL A 306 -20.85 -0.99 11.91
CA VAL A 306 -21.23 0.31 12.46
C VAL A 306 -19.99 1.13 12.76
N MET A 307 -18.97 0.54 13.39
CA MET A 307 -17.72 1.22 13.68
C MET A 307 -16.96 1.59 12.40
N TYR A 308 -16.98 0.71 11.39
CA TYR A 308 -16.38 1.02 10.09
C TYR A 308 -17.13 2.14 9.36
N LYS A 309 -18.47 2.09 9.31
CA LYS A 309 -19.30 3.17 8.75
C LYS A 309 -19.15 4.47 9.55
N ILE A 310 -19.09 4.39 10.86
CA ILE A 310 -18.81 5.55 11.73
C ILE A 310 -17.44 6.12 11.41
N ARG A 311 -16.39 5.30 11.28
CA ARG A 311 -15.04 5.76 10.89
C ARG A 311 -15.02 6.38 9.49
N ALA A 312 -15.72 5.80 8.52
CA ALA A 312 -15.82 6.36 7.17
C ALA A 312 -16.59 7.70 7.15
N VAL A 313 -17.69 7.81 7.90
CA VAL A 313 -18.45 9.06 8.07
C VAL A 313 -17.63 10.09 8.84
N ILE A 314 -16.94 9.67 9.90
CA ILE A 314 -16.03 10.50 10.69
C ILE A 314 -14.91 11.04 9.81
N LYS A 315 -14.29 10.19 8.99
CA LYS A 315 -13.24 10.60 8.06
C LYS A 315 -13.73 11.62 7.02
N ARG A 316 -14.99 11.50 6.59
CA ARG A 316 -15.55 12.33 5.50
C ARG A 316 -16.22 13.63 5.95
N TYR A 317 -16.79 13.69 7.16
CA TYR A 317 -17.69 14.79 7.57
C TYR A 317 -17.36 15.45 8.91
N ILE A 318 -16.33 14.99 9.62
CA ILE A 318 -16.06 15.47 10.98
C ILE A 318 -14.70 16.14 11.09
N SER A 319 -14.65 17.29 11.77
CA SER A 319 -13.41 18.07 11.97
C SER A 319 -12.30 17.26 12.67
N LYS A 320 -11.03 17.58 12.37
CA LYS A 320 -9.84 16.91 12.92
C LYS A 320 -9.90 16.77 14.46
N LYS A 321 -10.32 17.82 15.17
CA LYS A 321 -10.41 17.84 16.64
C LYS A 321 -11.43 16.84 17.19
N LEU A 322 -12.56 16.71 16.53
CA LEU A 322 -13.61 15.78 16.92
C LEU A 322 -13.22 14.32 16.54
N ARG A 323 -12.49 14.13 15.43
CA ARG A 323 -11.92 12.81 15.05
C ARG A 323 -10.98 12.27 16.12
N GLU A 324 -10.07 13.10 16.64
CA GLU A 324 -9.14 12.68 17.71
C GLU A 324 -9.85 12.33 19.01
N MET A 325 -10.90 13.09 19.35
CA MET A 325 -11.72 12.77 20.52
C MET A 325 -12.44 11.42 20.36
N ILE A 326 -12.98 11.15 19.18
CA ILE A 326 -13.68 9.89 18.88
C ILE A 326 -12.67 8.72 18.82
N LYS A 327 -11.47 8.89 18.25
CA LYS A 327 -10.40 7.89 18.30
C LYS A 327 -10.02 7.53 19.75
N LYS A 328 -9.94 8.50 20.65
CA LYS A 328 -9.70 8.26 22.09
C LYS A 328 -10.81 7.46 22.74
N ILE A 329 -12.07 7.73 22.40
CA ILE A 329 -13.23 7.00 22.91
C ILE A 329 -13.20 5.55 22.40
N ILE A 330 -12.97 5.34 21.09
CA ILE A 330 -12.88 4.02 20.47
C ILE A 330 -11.77 3.18 21.12
N ARG A 331 -10.56 3.74 21.28
CA ARG A 331 -9.44 3.06 21.95
C ARG A 331 -9.74 2.67 23.40
N ARG A 332 -10.57 3.42 24.14
CA ARG A 332 -11.02 3.06 25.48
C ARG A 332 -12.01 1.91 25.48
N TYR A 333 -12.86 1.81 24.45
CA TYR A 333 -13.84 0.72 24.30
C TYR A 333 -13.17 -0.59 23.86
N ASP A 334 -12.15 -0.51 22.99
CA ASP A 334 -11.41 -1.69 22.51
C ASP A 334 -10.53 -2.33 23.62
N LYS A 335 -10.17 -1.57 24.67
CA LYS A 335 -9.37 -2.04 25.82
C LYS A 335 -10.18 -2.69 26.95
N LYS A 336 -11.53 -2.70 26.89
CA LYS A 336 -12.31 -3.42 27.90
C LYS A 336 -12.33 -4.91 27.54
N PRO A 337 -11.88 -5.80 28.47
CA PRO A 337 -12.00 -7.24 28.27
C PRO A 337 -13.46 -7.61 28.07
N GLN A 338 -13.73 -8.47 27.10
CA GLN A 338 -15.04 -9.09 26.96
C GLN A 338 -15.26 -9.96 28.21
N GLN A 339 -16.01 -9.48 29.17
CA GLN A 339 -16.62 -10.37 30.14
C GLN A 339 -17.61 -11.26 29.38
N LYS A 340 -17.47 -12.55 29.66
CA LYS A 340 -18.12 -13.72 29.04
C LYS A 340 -19.61 -13.60 28.78
#